data_ca9dea644bfde60d3f5ddc07cc15e3c1
#
_entry.id   ca9dea644bfde60d3f5ddc07cc15e3c1
#
_cell.length_a   1.000
_cell.length_b   1.000
_cell.length_c   1.000
_cell.angle_alpha   90.00
_cell.angle_beta   90.00
_cell.angle_gamma   90.00
#
_symmetry.space_group_name_H-M   'P 1'
#
loop_
_entity.id
_entity.type
_entity.pdbx_description
1 polymer ?
#
loop_
_entity_poly.entity_id
_entity_poly.type
_entity_poly.pdbx_seq_one_letter_code
_entity_poly.pdbx_strand_id
1 'polypeptide(L)'
;QLWIGRNETSGCAVNYEIGDEGTHHCHMVLESKQSFRFSTLQTLFPTIHAEITRGTKEEVLAYFEKSGKHEEKAHTIVVPMRLHGELRANQQGHRSDLDYIQQRLEEGATPEEIMLERLEYRSYSKMIKEHYYQLRLRDSPDHKELKVYWHTGDSGSGKSYTQVKLKKELGRESVYVWSDYQNGGLDGYHGENVLFMEEFKGELHYAEFLKVTDRYPQQMHARYTNVFALWEEVHITSIFSPKQVYQIMVPEEKRTTDSADQMMRRINEVRYHFKVTTEEGKIIYKQLIFTVADYNNHSSEQIERFAYQFDCTNPDILVYDFEKDAFYLTMNPSKNKRKNSSKSSSKSFDEPN
;
A
#
# COMPACT_ATOMS: atom_id res chain seq x y z
N GLN A 1 -0.45 53.19 -12.96
CA GLN A 1 1.01 53.35 -13.20
C GLN A 1 1.84 53.18 -11.91
N LEU A 2 1.41 53.76 -10.77
CA LEU A 2 2.16 53.63 -9.49
C LEU A 2 2.38 52.17 -9.05
N TRP A 3 1.44 51.28 -9.33
CA TRP A 3 1.59 49.84 -9.03
C TRP A 3 2.44 49.14 -10.08
N ILE A 4 2.19 49.40 -11.36
CA ILE A 4 2.90 48.79 -12.49
C ILE A 4 4.40 49.10 -12.48
N GLY A 5 4.80 50.28 -11.98
CA GLY A 5 6.21 50.68 -11.82
C GLY A 5 6.99 49.90 -10.77
N ARG A 6 6.40 49.00 -9.99
CA ARG A 6 7.07 48.19 -8.99
C ARG A 6 7.62 46.91 -9.65
N ASN A 7 8.88 46.60 -9.37
CA ASN A 7 9.55 45.39 -9.92
C ASN A 7 8.87 44.07 -9.50
N GLU A 8 8.07 44.10 -8.44
CA GLU A 8 7.42 42.92 -7.84
C GLU A 8 6.01 42.70 -8.40
N THR A 9 5.48 43.60 -9.22
CA THR A 9 4.13 43.49 -9.77
C THR A 9 4.04 42.30 -10.68
N SER A 10 3.05 41.41 -10.43
CA SER A 10 2.70 40.28 -11.30
C SER A 10 1.55 40.61 -12.21
N GLY A 11 0.53 41.32 -11.74
CA GLY A 11 -0.62 41.74 -12.51
C GLY A 11 -1.44 42.78 -11.77
N CYS A 12 -2.23 43.55 -12.54
CA CYS A 12 -3.26 44.38 -12.00
C CYS A 12 -4.38 44.58 -13.04
N ALA A 13 -5.61 44.73 -12.54
CA ALA A 13 -6.72 45.15 -13.37
C ALA A 13 -7.39 46.39 -12.71
N VAL A 14 -7.93 47.25 -13.53
CA VAL A 14 -8.67 48.46 -13.11
C VAL A 14 -9.79 48.76 -14.06
N ASN A 15 -10.93 49.15 -13.53
CA ASN A 15 -12.02 49.80 -14.29
C ASN A 15 -12.45 51.09 -13.57
N TYR A 16 -13.24 51.90 -14.23
CA TYR A 16 -13.83 53.10 -13.67
C TYR A 16 -15.33 53.08 -13.89
N GLU A 17 -16.05 53.31 -12.80
CA GLU A 17 -17.52 53.21 -12.77
C GLU A 17 -18.16 54.44 -12.15
N ILE A 18 -19.41 54.72 -12.53
CA ILE A 18 -20.29 55.61 -11.83
C ILE A 18 -21.43 54.76 -11.29
N GLY A 19 -21.52 54.65 -9.96
CA GLY A 19 -22.59 53.92 -9.32
C GLY A 19 -23.97 54.51 -9.57
N ASP A 20 -25.02 53.76 -9.31
CA ASP A 20 -26.42 54.15 -9.54
C ASP A 20 -26.81 55.46 -8.85
N GLU A 21 -26.14 55.82 -7.75
CA GLU A 21 -26.31 57.08 -7.01
C GLU A 21 -25.37 58.20 -7.49
N GLY A 22 -24.71 58.01 -8.64
CA GLY A 22 -23.79 59.00 -9.22
C GLY A 22 -22.40 59.05 -8.57
N THR A 23 -22.07 58.10 -7.71
CA THR A 23 -20.74 58.04 -7.06
C THR A 23 -19.68 57.54 -8.02
N HIS A 24 -18.63 58.34 -8.21
CA HIS A 24 -17.47 57.99 -9.05
C HIS A 24 -16.47 57.15 -8.27
N HIS A 25 -16.12 55.99 -8.81
CA HIS A 25 -15.14 55.11 -8.17
C HIS A 25 -14.38 54.22 -9.16
N CYS A 26 -13.24 53.71 -8.73
CA CYS A 26 -12.45 52.74 -9.46
C CYS A 26 -12.41 51.44 -8.69
N HIS A 27 -12.62 50.33 -9.35
CA HIS A 27 -12.27 49.02 -8.83
C HIS A 27 -10.87 48.68 -9.30
N MET A 28 -10.04 48.11 -8.40
CA MET A 28 -8.71 47.64 -8.73
C MET A 28 -8.47 46.26 -8.09
N VAL A 29 -7.86 45.38 -8.84
CA VAL A 29 -7.20 44.20 -8.29
C VAL A 29 -5.71 44.36 -8.51
N LEU A 30 -4.91 44.15 -7.45
CA LEU A 30 -3.48 44.36 -7.42
C LEU A 30 -2.79 43.08 -6.97
N GLU A 31 -1.90 42.56 -7.78
CA GLU A 31 -1.10 41.38 -7.45
C GLU A 31 0.39 41.69 -7.41
N SER A 32 1.08 41.01 -6.52
CA SER A 32 2.55 41.10 -6.39
C SER A 32 3.15 39.72 -6.31
N LYS A 33 4.39 39.57 -6.79
CA LYS A 33 5.17 38.34 -6.67
C LYS A 33 5.52 38.00 -5.24
N GLN A 34 5.62 39.02 -4.39
CA GLN A 34 5.92 38.90 -2.96
C GLN A 34 4.78 39.48 -2.11
N SER A 35 4.67 39.02 -0.89
CA SER A 35 3.71 39.59 0.06
C SER A 35 4.03 41.06 0.35
N PHE A 36 3.02 41.88 0.51
CA PHE A 36 3.16 43.29 0.87
C PHE A 36 2.22 43.67 2.02
N ARG A 37 2.60 44.73 2.74
CA ARG A 37 1.82 45.22 3.88
C ARG A 37 0.70 46.14 3.42
N PHE A 38 -0.42 46.12 4.12
CA PHE A 38 -1.55 47.02 3.86
C PHE A 38 -1.12 48.50 3.86
N SER A 39 -0.20 48.88 4.74
CA SER A 39 0.38 50.25 4.79
C SER A 39 1.04 50.68 3.49
N THR A 40 1.56 49.74 2.70
CA THR A 40 2.10 50.03 1.36
C THR A 40 1.02 50.50 0.41
N LEU A 41 -0.18 49.86 0.47
CA LEU A 41 -1.33 50.29 -0.32
C LEU A 41 -1.83 51.66 0.10
N GLN A 42 -1.95 51.92 1.40
CA GLN A 42 -2.40 53.22 1.92
C GLN A 42 -1.45 54.37 1.55
N THR A 43 -0.11 54.06 1.48
CA THR A 43 0.86 55.08 1.02
C THR A 43 0.70 55.39 -0.45
N LEU A 44 0.39 54.40 -1.30
CA LEU A 44 0.22 54.59 -2.74
C LEU A 44 -1.17 55.18 -3.09
N PHE A 45 -2.17 54.78 -2.33
CA PHE A 45 -3.57 55.14 -2.54
C PHE A 45 -4.20 55.53 -1.18
N PRO A 46 -4.06 56.78 -0.71
CA PRO A 46 -4.44 57.20 0.65
C PRO A 46 -5.94 57.01 0.98
N THR A 47 -6.82 57.04 -0.03
CA THR A 47 -8.28 56.93 0.14
C THR A 47 -8.83 55.57 -0.20
N ILE A 48 -7.95 54.56 -0.38
CA ILE A 48 -8.36 53.24 -0.79
C ILE A 48 -9.08 52.47 0.32
N HIS A 49 -10.19 51.84 -0.04
CA HIS A 49 -10.72 50.71 0.71
C HIS A 49 -10.21 49.43 0.05
N ALA A 50 -9.48 48.60 0.80
CA ALA A 50 -8.87 47.41 0.26
C ALA A 50 -9.23 46.17 1.07
N GLU A 51 -9.57 45.11 0.36
CA GLU A 51 -9.87 43.78 0.91
C GLU A 51 -9.06 42.74 0.18
N ILE A 52 -8.87 41.59 0.83
CA ILE A 52 -8.25 40.42 0.21
C ILE A 52 -9.24 39.85 -0.80
N THR A 53 -8.80 39.67 -2.03
CA THR A 53 -9.61 39.04 -3.10
C THR A 53 -9.88 37.57 -2.74
N ARG A 54 -11.16 37.17 -2.70
CA ARG A 54 -11.59 35.82 -2.31
C ARG A 54 -12.08 34.98 -3.49
N GLY A 55 -12.41 35.62 -4.61
CA GLY A 55 -12.94 34.97 -5.81
C GLY A 55 -11.84 34.34 -6.67
N THR A 56 -12.27 33.44 -7.58
CA THR A 56 -11.40 32.91 -8.63
C THR A 56 -11.01 33.99 -9.64
N LYS A 57 -10.01 33.74 -10.48
CA LYS A 57 -9.61 34.65 -11.56
C LYS A 57 -10.81 35.01 -12.46
N GLU A 58 -11.57 34.00 -12.82
CA GLU A 58 -12.75 34.12 -13.68
C GLU A 58 -13.84 34.98 -13.01
N GLU A 59 -14.08 34.79 -11.74
CA GLU A 59 -15.05 35.58 -10.97
C GLU A 59 -14.62 37.03 -10.82
N VAL A 60 -13.33 37.29 -10.64
CA VAL A 60 -12.76 38.64 -10.57
C VAL A 60 -12.90 39.32 -11.92
N LEU A 61 -12.54 38.66 -13.02
CA LEU A 61 -12.68 39.23 -14.37
C LEU A 61 -14.15 39.50 -14.71
N ALA A 62 -15.04 38.55 -14.41
CA ALA A 62 -16.49 38.72 -14.60
C ALA A 62 -17.05 39.91 -13.80
N TYR A 63 -16.56 40.16 -12.60
CA TYR A 63 -16.95 41.31 -11.79
C TYR A 63 -16.49 42.63 -12.43
N PHE A 64 -15.25 42.70 -12.95
CA PHE A 64 -14.72 43.90 -13.60
C PHE A 64 -15.37 44.17 -14.95
N GLU A 65 -15.72 43.13 -15.68
CA GLU A 65 -16.39 43.21 -16.98
C GLU A 65 -17.91 43.39 -16.85
N LYS A 66 -18.44 43.23 -15.63
CA LYS A 66 -19.88 43.16 -15.34
C LYS A 66 -20.60 42.14 -16.24
N SER A 67 -20.00 40.92 -16.31
CA SER A 67 -20.56 39.79 -17.06
C SER A 67 -21.23 38.76 -16.14
N GLY A 68 -22.09 37.91 -16.70
CA GLY A 68 -22.80 36.87 -15.98
C GLY A 68 -23.68 37.41 -14.85
N LYS A 69 -23.45 36.99 -13.60
CA LYS A 69 -24.24 37.44 -12.43
C LYS A 69 -24.15 38.94 -12.13
N HIS A 70 -23.29 39.70 -12.81
CA HIS A 70 -23.07 41.12 -12.61
C HIS A 70 -23.59 41.97 -13.79
N GLU A 71 -24.23 41.39 -14.80
CA GLU A 71 -24.65 42.01 -16.04
C GLU A 71 -25.61 43.17 -15.83
N GLU A 72 -26.45 43.11 -14.81
CA GLU A 72 -27.36 44.20 -14.45
C GLU A 72 -26.65 45.56 -14.21
N LYS A 73 -25.37 45.50 -13.78
CA LYS A 73 -24.53 46.66 -13.50
C LYS A 73 -23.59 47.05 -14.66
N ALA A 74 -23.75 46.46 -15.85
CA ALA A 74 -22.90 46.77 -16.99
C ALA A 74 -22.96 48.23 -17.39
N HIS A 75 -24.12 48.88 -17.19
CA HIS A 75 -24.38 50.30 -17.48
C HIS A 75 -23.56 51.27 -16.60
N THR A 76 -23.02 50.83 -15.46
CA THR A 76 -22.20 51.66 -14.56
C THR A 76 -20.77 51.87 -15.06
N ILE A 77 -20.29 51.04 -16.00
CA ILE A 77 -18.94 51.12 -16.54
C ILE A 77 -18.77 52.35 -17.42
N VAL A 78 -17.86 53.23 -17.03
CA VAL A 78 -17.46 54.41 -17.82
C VAL A 78 -16.19 54.11 -18.61
N VAL A 79 -15.21 53.46 -17.95
CA VAL A 79 -13.99 53.01 -18.61
C VAL A 79 -13.90 51.50 -18.43
N PRO A 80 -13.90 50.74 -19.51
CA PRO A 80 -13.75 49.29 -19.46
C PRO A 80 -12.46 48.84 -18.77
N MET A 81 -12.46 47.62 -18.27
CA MET A 81 -11.36 47.04 -17.61
C MET A 81 -10.05 47.11 -18.45
N ARG A 82 -8.99 47.55 -17.80
CA ARG A 82 -7.63 47.47 -18.34
C ARG A 82 -6.82 46.50 -17.50
N LEU A 83 -6.27 45.50 -18.14
CA LEU A 83 -5.42 44.47 -17.53
C LEU A 83 -3.97 44.75 -17.88
N HIS A 84 -3.07 44.65 -16.87
CA HIS A 84 -1.61 44.68 -17.04
C HIS A 84 -1.02 43.43 -16.38
N GLY A 85 -0.14 42.74 -17.09
CA GLY A 85 0.41 41.47 -16.62
C GLY A 85 -0.64 40.37 -16.58
N GLU A 86 -0.39 39.37 -15.76
CA GLU A 86 -1.27 38.22 -15.59
C GLU A 86 -1.81 38.18 -14.16
N LEU A 87 -3.15 38.15 -14.04
CA LEU A 87 -3.82 37.84 -12.77
C LEU A 87 -3.72 36.32 -12.55
N ARG A 88 -3.21 35.94 -11.41
CA ARG A 88 -3.16 34.53 -11.02
C ARG A 88 -4.52 34.09 -10.49
N ALA A 89 -4.84 32.82 -10.67
CA ALA A 89 -5.97 32.22 -9.96
C ALA A 89 -5.75 32.41 -8.46
N ASN A 90 -6.77 32.87 -7.73
CA ASN A 90 -6.70 32.91 -6.29
C ASN A 90 -6.72 31.47 -5.77
N GLN A 91 -5.54 30.94 -5.44
CA GLN A 91 -5.37 29.61 -4.84
C GLN A 91 -5.43 29.66 -3.30
N GLN A 92 -5.96 30.75 -2.73
CA GLN A 92 -6.12 30.88 -1.29
C GLN A 92 -7.12 29.84 -0.80
N GLY A 93 -6.61 28.80 -0.16
CA GLY A 93 -7.35 27.61 0.27
C GLY A 93 -7.16 26.36 -0.62
N HIS A 94 -6.63 26.53 -1.85
CA HIS A 94 -6.23 25.38 -2.67
C HIS A 94 -4.88 24.84 -2.19
N ARG A 95 -4.89 23.62 -1.74
CA ARG A 95 -3.71 22.96 -1.18
C ARG A 95 -3.10 22.06 -2.24
N SER A 96 -2.21 22.63 -3.05
CA SER A 96 -1.48 21.90 -4.10
C SER A 96 -0.68 20.71 -3.56
N ASP A 97 -0.32 20.72 -2.27
CA ASP A 97 0.27 19.59 -1.58
C ASP A 97 -0.69 18.41 -1.46
N LEU A 98 -1.98 18.67 -1.18
CA LEU A 98 -3.00 17.62 -1.11
C LEU A 98 -3.35 17.05 -2.48
N ASP A 99 -3.45 17.90 -3.49
CA ASP A 99 -3.69 17.42 -4.86
C ASP A 99 -2.54 16.53 -5.35
N TYR A 100 -1.31 16.94 -5.06
CA TYR A 100 -0.15 16.13 -5.40
C TYR A 100 -0.16 14.79 -4.66
N ILE A 101 -0.44 14.79 -3.34
CA ILE A 101 -0.57 13.56 -2.55
C ILE A 101 -1.66 12.66 -3.13
N GLN A 102 -2.83 13.22 -3.46
CA GLN A 102 -3.92 12.46 -4.06
C GLN A 102 -3.51 11.84 -5.38
N GLN A 103 -2.91 12.62 -6.28
CA GLN A 103 -2.41 12.11 -7.56
C GLN A 103 -1.43 10.95 -7.36
N ARG A 104 -0.47 11.09 -6.45
CA ARG A 104 0.52 10.04 -6.16
C ARG A 104 -0.14 8.75 -5.66
N LEU A 105 -1.15 8.87 -4.79
CA LEU A 105 -1.92 7.72 -4.30
C LEU A 105 -2.70 7.03 -5.42
N GLU A 106 -3.31 7.80 -6.33
CA GLU A 106 -4.02 7.28 -7.50
C GLU A 106 -3.07 6.62 -8.53
N GLU A 107 -1.83 7.07 -8.61
CA GLU A 107 -0.74 6.43 -9.38
C GLU A 107 -0.22 5.13 -8.73
N GLY A 108 -0.67 4.79 -7.52
CA GLY A 108 -0.30 3.57 -6.80
C GLY A 108 0.91 3.70 -5.87
N ALA A 109 1.38 4.93 -5.59
CA ALA A 109 2.44 5.14 -4.61
C ALA A 109 1.96 4.78 -3.20
N THR A 110 2.84 4.17 -2.41
CA THR A 110 2.56 3.83 -1.03
C THR A 110 2.62 5.05 -0.11
N PRO A 111 1.95 5.02 1.05
CA PRO A 111 2.04 6.09 2.04
C PRO A 111 3.47 6.43 2.45
N GLU A 112 4.32 5.43 2.59
CA GLU A 112 5.72 5.58 2.99
C GLU A 112 6.55 6.27 1.91
N GLU A 113 6.36 5.90 0.64
CA GLU A 113 7.00 6.58 -0.50
C GLU A 113 6.65 8.06 -0.52
N ILE A 114 5.37 8.41 -0.42
CA ILE A 114 4.90 9.80 -0.43
C ILE A 114 5.49 10.58 0.76
N MET A 115 5.48 9.99 1.96
CA MET A 115 6.04 10.63 3.16
C MET A 115 7.56 10.79 3.13
N LEU A 116 8.26 10.06 2.27
CA LEU A 116 9.70 10.20 2.05
C LEU A 116 10.05 11.29 1.04
N GLU A 117 9.14 11.65 0.14
CA GLU A 117 9.39 12.69 -0.87
C GLU A 117 9.58 14.08 -0.25
N ARG A 118 8.78 14.42 0.79
CA ARG A 118 8.87 15.67 1.53
C ARG A 118 8.54 15.50 3.01
N LEU A 119 9.30 16.19 3.87
CA LEU A 119 9.09 16.12 5.31
C LEU A 119 7.71 16.63 5.73
N GLU A 120 7.19 17.66 5.06
CA GLU A 120 5.88 18.26 5.32
C GLU A 120 4.73 17.25 5.16
N TYR A 121 4.86 16.27 4.27
CA TYR A 121 3.83 15.26 4.03
C TYR A 121 3.59 14.34 5.22
N ARG A 122 4.55 14.23 6.14
CA ARG A 122 4.37 13.48 7.39
C ARG A 122 3.29 14.06 8.31
N SER A 123 3.00 15.36 8.19
CA SER A 123 1.88 15.98 8.91
C SER A 123 0.51 15.44 8.45
N TYR A 124 0.44 14.85 7.25
CA TYR A 124 -0.76 14.25 6.68
C TYR A 124 -0.77 12.71 6.78
N SER A 125 0.17 12.12 7.53
CA SER A 125 0.39 10.66 7.57
C SER A 125 -0.89 9.84 7.79
N LYS A 126 -1.74 10.27 8.74
CA LYS A 126 -3.02 9.59 9.01
C LYS A 126 -3.95 9.65 7.80
N MET A 127 -4.12 10.83 7.22
CA MET A 127 -4.99 11.04 6.05
C MET A 127 -4.50 10.26 4.83
N ILE A 128 -3.19 10.26 4.57
CA ILE A 128 -2.57 9.51 3.47
C ILE A 128 -2.84 8.01 3.64
N LYS A 129 -2.62 7.46 4.84
CA LYS A 129 -2.83 6.04 5.14
C LYS A 129 -4.30 5.64 5.05
N GLU A 130 -5.20 6.45 5.59
CA GLU A 130 -6.64 6.22 5.49
C GLU A 130 -7.13 6.26 4.04
N HIS A 131 -6.66 7.23 3.25
CA HIS A 131 -7.05 7.35 1.85
C HIS A 131 -6.49 6.19 1.01
N TYR A 132 -5.22 5.83 1.21
CA TYR A 132 -4.61 4.66 0.57
C TYR A 132 -5.39 3.38 0.88
N TYR A 133 -5.76 3.18 2.15
CA TYR A 133 -6.57 2.04 2.54
C TYR A 133 -7.93 2.00 1.82
N GLN A 134 -8.60 3.16 1.67
CA GLN A 134 -9.87 3.24 0.95
C GLN A 134 -9.70 2.95 -0.56
N LEU A 135 -8.61 3.39 -1.17
CA LEU A 135 -8.28 3.04 -2.55
C LEU A 135 -8.06 1.53 -2.69
N ARG A 136 -7.26 0.94 -1.81
CA ARG A 136 -7.04 -0.51 -1.77
C ARG A 136 -8.34 -1.30 -1.59
N LEU A 137 -9.22 -0.82 -0.72
CA LEU A 137 -10.53 -1.45 -0.51
C LEU A 137 -11.42 -1.35 -1.76
N ARG A 138 -11.47 -0.17 -2.39
CA ARG A 138 -12.23 0.07 -3.63
C ARG A 138 -11.77 -0.85 -4.77
N ASP A 139 -10.46 -1.00 -4.92
CA ASP A 139 -9.84 -1.74 -6.02
C ASP A 139 -9.67 -3.23 -5.72
N SER A 140 -10.01 -3.66 -4.50
CA SER A 140 -9.97 -5.07 -4.09
C SER A 140 -11.06 -5.87 -4.80
N PRO A 141 -10.71 -7.00 -5.43
CA PRO A 141 -11.70 -7.87 -6.05
C PRO A 141 -12.57 -8.55 -4.98
N ASP A 142 -13.83 -8.87 -5.33
CA ASP A 142 -14.72 -9.65 -4.46
C ASP A 142 -14.10 -11.01 -4.07
N HIS A 143 -13.19 -11.49 -4.87
CA HIS A 143 -12.52 -12.77 -4.71
C HIS A 143 -11.04 -12.64 -5.08
N LYS A 144 -10.17 -12.65 -4.08
CA LYS A 144 -8.70 -12.54 -4.24
C LYS A 144 -8.02 -13.90 -4.33
N GLU A 145 -6.90 -13.97 -5.04
CA GLU A 145 -6.02 -15.14 -5.00
C GLU A 145 -5.16 -15.10 -3.75
N LEU A 146 -5.65 -15.72 -2.68
CA LEU A 146 -4.93 -15.77 -1.42
C LEU A 146 -3.99 -16.98 -1.38
N LYS A 147 -2.73 -16.74 -1.02
CA LYS A 147 -1.72 -17.76 -0.76
C LYS A 147 -1.39 -17.80 0.73
N VAL A 148 -1.44 -18.98 1.32
CA VAL A 148 -1.16 -19.19 2.75
C VAL A 148 0.02 -20.15 2.90
N TYR A 149 1.07 -19.68 3.56
CA TYR A 149 2.30 -20.40 3.79
C TYR A 149 2.48 -20.68 5.28
N TRP A 150 2.62 -21.95 5.64
CA TRP A 150 2.86 -22.37 7.02
C TRP A 150 4.32 -22.68 7.24
N HIS A 151 4.99 -21.90 8.07
CA HIS A 151 6.40 -22.06 8.40
C HIS A 151 6.52 -22.77 9.76
N THR A 152 7.08 -23.97 9.76
CA THR A 152 7.32 -24.76 10.97
C THR A 152 8.74 -25.28 11.04
N GLY A 153 9.14 -25.87 12.13
CA GLY A 153 10.49 -26.37 12.40
C GLY A 153 11.01 -25.91 13.75
N ASP A 154 12.21 -26.36 14.12
CA ASP A 154 12.82 -26.13 15.43
C ASP A 154 13.03 -24.63 15.74
N SER A 155 13.21 -24.34 17.02
CA SER A 155 13.63 -23.02 17.44
C SER A 155 15.01 -22.67 16.86
N GLY A 156 15.14 -21.42 16.35
CA GLY A 156 16.38 -20.97 15.73
C GLY A 156 16.67 -21.59 14.35
N SER A 157 15.67 -22.16 13.68
CA SER A 157 15.80 -22.70 12.32
C SER A 157 15.63 -21.66 11.21
N GLY A 158 15.43 -20.38 11.55
CA GLY A 158 15.32 -19.30 10.57
C GLY A 158 13.88 -18.95 10.13
N LYS A 159 12.83 -19.47 10.78
CA LYS A 159 11.43 -19.17 10.45
C LYS A 159 11.15 -17.66 10.37
N SER A 160 11.50 -16.91 11.42
CA SER A 160 11.29 -15.46 11.49
C SER A 160 12.17 -14.68 10.50
N TYR A 161 13.24 -15.27 9.97
CA TYR A 161 14.07 -14.65 8.94
C TYR A 161 13.29 -14.45 7.63
N THR A 162 12.28 -15.27 7.39
CA THR A 162 11.36 -15.09 6.22
C THR A 162 10.76 -13.69 6.18
N GLN A 163 10.42 -13.10 7.33
CA GLN A 163 9.95 -11.73 7.41
C GLN A 163 10.97 -10.71 6.85
N VAL A 164 12.26 -10.91 7.21
CA VAL A 164 13.34 -10.03 6.73
C VAL A 164 13.49 -10.15 5.22
N LYS A 165 13.39 -11.38 4.69
CA LYS A 165 13.47 -11.64 3.26
C LYS A 165 12.30 -10.97 2.51
N LEU A 166 11.07 -11.19 2.95
CA LEU A 166 9.88 -10.57 2.36
C LEU A 166 9.98 -9.04 2.35
N LYS A 167 10.43 -8.44 3.45
CA LYS A 167 10.62 -6.97 3.52
C LYS A 167 11.72 -6.45 2.61
N LYS A 168 12.73 -7.27 2.29
CA LYS A 168 13.78 -6.89 1.31
C LYS A 168 13.29 -7.00 -0.12
N GLU A 169 12.49 -8.01 -0.43
CA GLU A 169 12.00 -8.30 -1.78
C GLU A 169 10.83 -7.40 -2.18
N LEU A 170 9.87 -7.17 -1.28
CA LEU A 170 8.60 -6.50 -1.55
C LEU A 170 8.52 -5.07 -1.01
N GLY A 171 9.52 -4.63 -0.22
CA GLY A 171 9.44 -3.39 0.55
C GLY A 171 8.90 -3.62 1.96
N ARG A 172 9.35 -2.79 2.90
CA ARG A 172 8.93 -2.89 4.32
C ARG A 172 7.45 -2.59 4.51
N GLU A 173 6.93 -1.69 3.72
CA GLU A 173 5.56 -1.21 3.69
C GLU A 173 4.55 -2.22 3.14
N SER A 174 5.04 -3.25 2.44
CA SER A 174 4.18 -4.30 1.88
C SER A 174 3.88 -5.43 2.86
N VAL A 175 4.57 -5.47 4.01
CA VAL A 175 4.50 -6.58 4.97
C VAL A 175 4.01 -6.10 6.33
N TYR A 176 2.78 -6.46 6.67
CA TYR A 176 2.24 -6.26 8.01
C TYR A 176 2.60 -7.44 8.92
N VAL A 177 3.20 -7.15 10.08
CA VAL A 177 3.57 -8.16 11.08
C VAL A 177 2.54 -8.17 12.18
N TRP A 178 1.89 -9.30 12.35
CA TRP A 178 0.92 -9.53 13.41
C TRP A 178 1.52 -10.46 14.48
N SER A 179 1.81 -9.91 15.64
CA SER A 179 2.38 -10.64 16.79
C SER A 179 1.51 -10.58 18.04
N ASP A 180 0.58 -9.63 18.14
CA ASP A 180 -0.39 -9.53 19.25
C ASP A 180 -1.78 -9.96 18.77
N TYR A 181 -2.16 -11.18 19.08
CA TYR A 181 -3.42 -11.78 18.64
C TYR A 181 -4.61 -11.46 19.54
N GLN A 182 -4.38 -10.82 20.71
CA GLN A 182 -5.41 -10.63 21.72
C GLN A 182 -5.84 -9.16 21.90
N ASN A 183 -4.94 -8.20 21.67
CA ASN A 183 -5.13 -6.81 22.07
C ASN A 183 -5.17 -5.83 20.90
N GLY A 184 -5.86 -6.16 19.80
CA GLY A 184 -6.01 -5.24 18.68
C GLY A 184 -4.78 -5.18 17.76
N GLY A 185 -4.14 -6.32 17.57
CA GLY A 185 -2.93 -6.41 16.74
C GLY A 185 -3.10 -6.06 15.27
N LEU A 186 -4.30 -5.77 14.81
CA LEU A 186 -4.59 -5.24 13.46
C LEU A 186 -4.77 -3.71 13.41
N ASP A 187 -4.62 -3.01 14.54
CA ASP A 187 -4.80 -1.55 14.60
C ASP A 187 -3.86 -0.76 13.67
N GLY A 188 -2.71 -1.32 13.37
CA GLY A 188 -1.70 -0.73 12.50
C GLY A 188 -1.76 -1.20 11.04
N TYR A 189 -2.71 -2.06 10.68
CA TYR A 189 -2.87 -2.54 9.32
C TYR A 189 -3.47 -1.46 8.41
N HIS A 190 -2.83 -1.19 7.29
CA HIS A 190 -3.22 -0.15 6.34
C HIS A 190 -3.39 -0.66 4.89
N GLY A 191 -3.65 -1.96 4.73
CA GLY A 191 -3.86 -2.57 3.42
C GLY A 191 -2.59 -3.19 2.80
N GLU A 192 -1.62 -3.57 3.63
CA GLU A 192 -0.42 -4.27 3.21
C GLU A 192 -0.78 -5.60 2.51
N ASN A 193 -0.04 -5.93 1.45
CA ASN A 193 -0.31 -7.12 0.64
C ASN A 193 0.05 -8.43 1.34
N VAL A 194 0.99 -8.39 2.28
CA VAL A 194 1.47 -9.57 3.00
C VAL A 194 1.15 -9.45 4.49
N LEU A 195 0.43 -10.44 5.01
CA LEU A 195 0.24 -10.62 6.45
C LEU A 195 1.26 -11.65 6.97
N PHE A 196 2.11 -11.24 7.89
CA PHE A 196 3.06 -12.12 8.56
C PHE A 196 2.64 -12.36 10.00
N MET A 197 2.13 -13.55 10.28
CA MET A 197 1.71 -13.99 11.61
C MET A 197 2.91 -14.60 12.34
N GLU A 198 3.41 -13.91 13.37
CA GLU A 198 4.62 -14.31 14.09
C GLU A 198 4.30 -15.19 15.29
N GLU A 199 4.99 -16.35 15.39
CA GLU A 199 4.90 -17.31 16.50
C GLU A 199 3.48 -17.75 16.87
N PHE A 200 2.62 -17.91 15.88
CA PHE A 200 1.25 -18.31 16.08
C PHE A 200 1.13 -19.72 16.69
N LYS A 201 0.43 -19.84 17.81
CA LYS A 201 0.23 -21.10 18.55
C LYS A 201 -1.22 -21.49 18.73
N GLY A 202 -2.14 -20.78 18.03
CA GLY A 202 -3.60 -21.02 18.12
C GLY A 202 -4.34 -20.05 19.03
N GLU A 203 -3.84 -18.83 19.19
CA GLU A 203 -4.40 -17.79 20.06
C GLU A 203 -5.72 -17.21 19.52
N LEU A 204 -5.97 -17.33 18.22
CA LEU A 204 -7.22 -16.87 17.59
C LEU A 204 -8.32 -17.89 17.77
N HIS A 205 -9.57 -17.40 17.80
CA HIS A 205 -10.72 -18.28 17.61
C HIS A 205 -10.69 -18.90 16.20
N TYR A 206 -11.10 -20.16 16.08
CA TYR A 206 -11.05 -20.88 14.81
C TYR A 206 -11.78 -20.14 13.67
N ALA A 207 -12.95 -19.57 13.98
CA ALA A 207 -13.71 -18.79 13.01
C ALA A 207 -12.96 -17.53 12.54
N GLU A 208 -12.18 -16.88 13.40
CA GLU A 208 -11.35 -15.73 13.03
C GLU A 208 -10.16 -16.17 12.17
N PHE A 209 -9.50 -17.27 12.52
CA PHE A 209 -8.45 -17.85 11.70
C PHE A 209 -8.94 -18.17 10.29
N LEU A 210 -10.16 -18.72 10.16
CA LEU A 210 -10.76 -18.99 8.86
C LEU A 210 -11.00 -17.70 8.04
N LYS A 211 -11.37 -16.58 8.69
CA LYS A 211 -11.51 -15.27 8.03
C LYS A 211 -10.16 -14.73 7.55
N VAL A 212 -9.11 -14.84 8.39
CA VAL A 212 -7.75 -14.42 8.03
C VAL A 212 -7.25 -15.13 6.77
N THR A 213 -7.59 -16.41 6.65
CA THR A 213 -7.15 -17.28 5.55
C THR A 213 -8.21 -17.46 4.46
N ASP A 214 -9.21 -16.57 4.41
CA ASP A 214 -10.24 -16.59 3.38
C ASP A 214 -9.87 -15.75 2.17
N ARG A 215 -10.26 -16.22 0.99
CA ARG A 215 -10.09 -15.52 -0.28
C ARG A 215 -11.04 -14.33 -0.46
N TYR A 216 -12.08 -14.24 0.34
CA TYR A 216 -12.99 -13.10 0.33
C TYR A 216 -12.48 -12.03 1.31
N PRO A 217 -12.41 -10.75 0.90
CA PRO A 217 -12.10 -9.66 1.82
C PRO A 217 -13.17 -9.59 2.91
N GLN A 218 -12.85 -10.06 4.08
CA GLN A 218 -13.75 -10.06 5.23
C GLN A 218 -13.37 -8.99 6.24
N GLN A 219 -14.37 -8.48 6.95
CA GLN A 219 -14.15 -7.55 8.03
C GLN A 219 -13.57 -8.27 9.24
N MET A 220 -12.41 -7.78 9.69
CA MET A 220 -11.69 -8.24 10.87
C MET A 220 -11.82 -7.22 11.99
N HIS A 221 -11.90 -7.71 13.22
CA HIS A 221 -11.96 -6.84 14.38
C HIS A 221 -10.58 -6.21 14.68
N ALA A 222 -10.57 -4.87 14.84
CA ALA A 222 -9.46 -4.12 15.38
C ALA A 222 -9.97 -3.24 16.53
N ARG A 223 -9.10 -2.77 17.42
CA ARG A 223 -9.47 -2.09 18.66
C ARG A 223 -10.29 -0.81 18.43
N TYR A 224 -9.90 -0.01 17.44
CA TYR A 224 -10.51 1.31 17.22
C TYR A 224 -11.42 1.34 15.99
N THR A 225 -11.08 0.58 14.97
CA THR A 225 -11.86 0.47 13.73
C THR A 225 -11.75 -0.95 13.20
N ASN A 226 -12.80 -1.45 12.56
CA ASN A 226 -12.68 -2.71 11.85
C ASN A 226 -11.88 -2.50 10.57
N VAL A 227 -11.09 -3.49 10.19
CA VAL A 227 -10.30 -3.52 8.96
C VAL A 227 -10.77 -4.63 8.04
N PHE A 228 -10.59 -4.47 6.74
CA PHE A 228 -10.84 -5.54 5.78
C PHE A 228 -9.55 -6.30 5.50
N ALA A 229 -9.64 -7.60 5.40
CA ALA A 229 -8.55 -8.51 5.07
C ALA A 229 -8.17 -8.36 3.59
N LEU A 230 -7.35 -7.35 3.26
CA LEU A 230 -6.93 -7.05 1.88
C LEU A 230 -5.61 -7.75 1.47
N TRP A 231 -4.94 -8.43 2.38
CA TRP A 231 -3.71 -9.18 2.08
C TRP A 231 -3.97 -10.31 1.09
N GLU A 232 -2.99 -10.54 0.24
CA GLU A 232 -2.98 -11.58 -0.80
C GLU A 232 -2.08 -12.75 -0.43
N GLU A 233 -1.16 -12.54 0.52
CA GLU A 233 -0.31 -13.58 1.08
C GLU A 233 -0.37 -13.58 2.60
N VAL A 234 -0.43 -14.78 3.18
CA VAL A 234 -0.36 -14.98 4.63
C VAL A 234 0.80 -15.92 4.93
N HIS A 235 1.75 -15.46 5.71
CA HIS A 235 2.85 -16.26 6.23
C HIS A 235 2.65 -16.50 7.72
N ILE A 236 2.52 -17.74 8.13
CA ILE A 236 2.28 -18.14 9.52
C ILE A 236 3.51 -18.85 10.04
N THR A 237 4.24 -18.26 10.99
CA THR A 237 5.32 -18.97 11.67
C THR A 237 4.80 -19.62 12.94
N SER A 238 5.16 -20.88 13.16
CA SER A 238 4.77 -21.67 14.33
C SER A 238 5.82 -22.73 14.66
N ILE A 239 5.91 -23.08 15.93
CA ILE A 239 6.64 -24.28 16.36
C ILE A 239 5.79 -25.55 16.17
N PHE A 240 4.48 -25.37 15.98
CA PHE A 240 3.51 -26.45 15.80
C PHE A 240 3.17 -26.66 14.32
N SER A 241 2.82 -27.89 14.00
CA SER A 241 2.21 -28.20 12.71
C SER A 241 0.80 -27.60 12.57
N PRO A 242 0.27 -27.45 11.34
CA PRO A 242 -1.12 -27.02 11.14
C PRO A 242 -2.10 -27.88 11.94
N LYS A 243 -1.89 -29.20 11.97
CA LYS A 243 -2.75 -30.14 12.67
C LYS A 243 -2.75 -29.92 14.19
N GLN A 244 -1.57 -29.68 14.77
CA GLN A 244 -1.45 -29.37 16.20
C GLN A 244 -2.12 -28.06 16.56
N VAL A 245 -1.95 -27.00 15.77
CA VAL A 245 -2.60 -25.72 16.01
C VAL A 245 -4.12 -25.86 15.89
N TYR A 246 -4.62 -26.59 14.90
CA TYR A 246 -6.05 -26.91 14.81
C TYR A 246 -6.57 -27.59 16.09
N GLN A 247 -5.83 -28.57 16.63
CA GLN A 247 -6.21 -29.28 17.86
C GLN A 247 -6.22 -28.37 19.09
N ILE A 248 -5.40 -27.33 19.11
CA ILE A 248 -5.38 -26.30 20.17
C ILE A 248 -6.59 -25.38 20.04
N MET A 249 -6.88 -24.92 18.84
CA MET A 249 -8.00 -24.00 18.59
C MET A 249 -9.37 -24.65 18.74
N VAL A 250 -9.50 -25.94 18.39
CA VAL A 250 -10.80 -26.63 18.32
C VAL A 250 -10.85 -27.78 19.33
N PRO A 251 -11.61 -27.65 20.43
CA PRO A 251 -11.86 -28.72 21.35
C PRO A 251 -12.47 -29.96 20.68
N GLU A 252 -12.21 -31.13 21.23
CA GLU A 252 -12.57 -32.41 20.59
C GLU A 252 -14.07 -32.53 20.29
N GLU A 253 -14.90 -32.06 21.17
CA GLU A 253 -16.37 -32.10 21.05
C GLU A 253 -16.91 -31.23 19.89
N LYS A 254 -16.12 -30.22 19.43
CA LYS A 254 -16.47 -29.32 18.31
C LYS A 254 -15.93 -29.73 16.97
N ARG A 255 -15.02 -30.74 16.91
CA ARG A 255 -14.34 -31.13 15.68
C ARG A 255 -15.23 -31.70 14.58
N THR A 256 -16.42 -32.15 14.94
CA THR A 256 -17.43 -32.62 13.96
C THR A 256 -18.05 -31.44 13.20
N THR A 257 -18.18 -30.29 13.83
CA THR A 257 -18.74 -29.05 13.22
C THR A 257 -17.65 -28.21 12.63
N ASP A 258 -16.57 -28.00 13.38
CA ASP A 258 -15.41 -27.20 13.02
C ASP A 258 -14.29 -28.10 12.46
N SER A 259 -14.50 -28.60 11.26
CA SER A 259 -13.63 -29.60 10.62
C SER A 259 -12.23 -29.07 10.33
N ALA A 260 -11.21 -29.92 10.52
CA ALA A 260 -9.82 -29.65 10.16
C ALA A 260 -9.65 -29.34 8.66
N ASP A 261 -10.46 -29.94 7.81
CA ASP A 261 -10.39 -29.77 6.36
C ASP A 261 -10.63 -28.31 5.94
N GLN A 262 -11.42 -27.55 6.71
CA GLN A 262 -11.64 -26.14 6.44
C GLN A 262 -10.34 -25.33 6.57
N MET A 263 -9.49 -25.64 7.53
CA MET A 263 -8.18 -25.02 7.71
C MET A 263 -7.18 -25.56 6.69
N MET A 264 -7.07 -26.89 6.55
CA MET A 264 -6.04 -27.53 5.74
C MET A 264 -6.13 -27.15 4.25
N ARG A 265 -7.35 -27.04 3.69
CA ARG A 265 -7.54 -26.64 2.29
C ARG A 265 -7.17 -25.19 1.98
N ARG A 266 -7.02 -24.35 3.01
CA ARG A 266 -6.62 -22.93 2.87
C ARG A 266 -5.11 -22.74 2.85
N ILE A 267 -4.36 -23.71 3.37
CA ILE A 267 -2.90 -23.66 3.41
C ILE A 267 -2.36 -24.22 2.09
N ASN A 268 -1.60 -23.41 1.36
CA ASN A 268 -1.01 -23.81 0.08
C ASN A 268 0.22 -24.67 0.26
N GLU A 269 1.09 -24.29 1.20
CA GLU A 269 2.36 -24.97 1.44
C GLU A 269 2.69 -25.01 2.93
N VAL A 270 3.33 -26.11 3.35
CA VAL A 270 4.02 -26.21 4.63
C VAL A 270 5.52 -26.19 4.39
N ARG A 271 6.17 -25.19 4.95
CA ARG A 271 7.61 -24.98 4.82
C ARG A 271 8.30 -25.37 6.12
N TYR A 272 8.97 -26.51 6.11
CA TYR A 272 9.73 -26.99 7.25
C TYR A 272 11.14 -26.40 7.24
N HIS A 273 11.42 -25.55 8.23
CA HIS A 273 12.72 -24.89 8.37
C HIS A 273 13.67 -25.74 9.22
N PHE A 274 14.88 -25.90 8.74
CA PHE A 274 15.95 -26.61 9.45
C PHE A 274 17.31 -25.96 9.21
N LYS A 275 18.27 -26.29 10.03
CA LYS A 275 19.66 -25.84 9.90
C LYS A 275 20.56 -27.04 9.77
N VAL A 276 21.59 -26.94 8.95
CA VAL A 276 22.64 -27.94 8.77
C VAL A 276 23.94 -27.28 9.12
N THR A 277 24.76 -28.00 9.92
CA THR A 277 26.14 -27.59 10.21
C THR A 277 27.04 -28.31 9.21
N THR A 278 27.82 -27.55 8.43
CA THR A 278 28.82 -28.13 7.52
C THR A 278 29.99 -28.72 8.30
N GLU A 279 30.82 -29.53 7.63
CA GLU A 279 32.06 -30.09 8.21
C GLU A 279 33.00 -28.98 8.70
N GLU A 280 32.95 -27.81 8.11
CA GLU A 280 33.71 -26.61 8.48
C GLU A 280 33.09 -25.85 9.69
N GLY A 281 32.00 -26.35 10.26
CA GLY A 281 31.30 -25.72 11.38
C GLY A 281 30.39 -24.56 10.99
N LYS A 282 30.15 -24.30 9.70
CA LYS A 282 29.26 -23.27 9.22
C LYS A 282 27.80 -23.72 9.28
N ILE A 283 26.91 -22.86 9.77
CA ILE A 283 25.48 -23.14 9.84
C ILE A 283 24.81 -22.63 8.56
N ILE A 284 24.08 -23.52 7.87
CA ILE A 284 23.29 -23.21 6.68
C ILE A 284 21.84 -23.44 7.01
N TYR A 285 20.98 -22.46 6.65
CA TYR A 285 19.53 -22.52 6.84
C TYR A 285 18.86 -22.98 5.56
N LYS A 286 17.92 -23.92 5.68
CA LYS A 286 17.21 -24.53 4.56
C LYS A 286 15.74 -24.72 4.85
N GLN A 287 14.95 -24.93 3.80
CA GLN A 287 13.53 -25.27 3.89
C GLN A 287 13.24 -26.51 3.04
N LEU A 288 12.41 -27.40 3.59
CA LEU A 288 11.67 -28.39 2.82
C LEU A 288 10.24 -27.86 2.59
N ILE A 289 9.77 -27.94 1.37
CA ILE A 289 8.43 -27.46 1.01
C ILE A 289 7.54 -28.66 0.71
N PHE A 290 6.42 -28.74 1.42
CA PHE A 290 5.44 -29.82 1.31
C PHE A 290 4.09 -29.23 0.91
N THR A 291 3.26 -30.05 0.22
CA THR A 291 1.81 -29.87 0.30
C THR A 291 1.34 -30.20 1.72
N VAL A 292 0.18 -29.69 2.11
CA VAL A 292 -0.38 -30.03 3.45
C VAL A 292 -0.62 -31.54 3.59
N ALA A 293 -1.06 -32.18 2.51
CA ALA A 293 -1.31 -33.62 2.50
C ALA A 293 -0.01 -34.42 2.70
N ASP A 294 1.05 -34.06 1.97
CA ASP A 294 2.33 -34.73 2.10
C ASP A 294 2.93 -34.51 3.48
N TYR A 295 2.85 -33.27 3.99
CA TYR A 295 3.35 -32.98 5.35
C TYR A 295 2.62 -33.81 6.42
N ASN A 296 1.29 -33.93 6.33
CA ASN A 296 0.49 -34.68 7.29
C ASN A 296 0.67 -36.20 7.19
N ASN A 297 1.14 -36.70 6.03
CA ASN A 297 1.41 -38.11 5.82
C ASN A 297 2.77 -38.57 6.38
N HIS A 298 3.63 -37.65 6.80
CA HIS A 298 4.93 -37.94 7.37
C HIS A 298 4.91 -37.69 8.88
N SER A 299 5.57 -38.59 9.64
CA SER A 299 5.83 -38.33 11.06
C SER A 299 6.91 -37.24 11.22
N SER A 300 6.92 -36.58 12.38
CA SER A 300 7.98 -35.60 12.70
C SER A 300 9.37 -36.17 12.52
N GLU A 301 9.59 -37.42 12.94
CA GLU A 301 10.86 -38.12 12.78
C GLU A 301 11.24 -38.35 11.31
N GLN A 302 10.26 -38.64 10.45
CA GLN A 302 10.50 -38.78 9.01
C GLN A 302 10.87 -37.43 8.39
N ILE A 303 10.18 -36.35 8.76
CA ILE A 303 10.50 -35.03 8.28
C ILE A 303 11.88 -34.58 8.70
N GLU A 304 12.25 -34.76 9.97
CA GLU A 304 13.59 -34.50 10.48
C GLU A 304 14.63 -35.32 9.75
N ARG A 305 14.39 -36.62 9.59
CA ARG A 305 15.30 -37.48 8.85
C ARG A 305 15.51 -37.01 7.41
N PHE A 306 14.48 -36.60 6.71
CA PHE A 306 14.61 -36.01 5.38
C PHE A 306 15.41 -34.71 5.40
N ALA A 307 15.17 -33.86 6.39
CA ALA A 307 15.86 -32.59 6.55
C ALA A 307 17.38 -32.79 6.75
N TYR A 308 17.76 -33.69 7.61
CA TYR A 308 19.18 -33.94 7.97
C TYR A 308 19.93 -34.79 6.95
N GLN A 309 19.26 -35.70 6.24
CA GLN A 309 19.93 -36.58 5.29
C GLN A 309 20.07 -36.02 3.89
N PHE A 310 19.39 -34.94 3.56
CA PHE A 310 19.27 -34.39 2.19
C PHE A 310 18.80 -35.41 1.14
N ASP A 311 18.49 -36.60 1.56
CA ASP A 311 18.16 -37.73 0.73
C ASP A 311 16.63 -37.91 0.73
N CYS A 312 15.92 -36.85 0.25
CA CYS A 312 14.49 -36.95 0.10
C CYS A 312 14.18 -37.88 -1.06
N THR A 313 13.71 -39.04 -0.73
CA THR A 313 13.24 -40.03 -1.71
C THR A 313 11.94 -39.58 -2.41
N ASN A 314 11.25 -38.52 -1.91
CA ASN A 314 10.10 -37.93 -2.53
C ASN A 314 10.54 -36.91 -3.60
N PRO A 315 10.26 -37.16 -4.91
CA PRO A 315 10.70 -36.29 -5.99
C PRO A 315 9.96 -34.94 -6.03
N ASP A 316 8.92 -34.77 -5.24
CA ASP A 316 8.08 -33.57 -5.23
C ASP A 316 8.45 -32.58 -4.10
N ILE A 317 9.49 -32.89 -3.30
CA ILE A 317 9.97 -32.00 -2.24
C ILE A 317 10.96 -31.00 -2.82
N LEU A 318 10.65 -29.73 -2.65
CA LEU A 318 11.54 -28.63 -2.97
C LEU A 318 12.38 -28.26 -1.76
N VAL A 319 13.68 -28.12 -1.93
CA VAL A 319 14.61 -27.60 -0.91
C VAL A 319 15.00 -26.18 -1.30
N TYR A 320 14.80 -25.25 -0.42
CA TYR A 320 15.28 -23.89 -0.59
C TYR A 320 16.59 -23.71 0.19
N ASP A 321 17.61 -23.25 -0.49
CA ASP A 321 18.92 -22.92 0.07
C ASP A 321 19.05 -21.41 0.23
N PHE A 322 19.05 -20.92 1.46
CA PHE A 322 19.14 -19.49 1.76
C PHE A 322 20.47 -18.85 1.37
N GLU A 323 21.56 -19.62 1.29
CA GLU A 323 22.85 -19.09 0.84
C GLU A 323 22.89 -18.86 -0.66
N LYS A 324 22.26 -19.76 -1.41
CA LYS A 324 22.21 -19.70 -2.87
C LYS A 324 21.02 -18.95 -3.40
N ASP A 325 20.08 -18.58 -2.51
CA ASP A 325 18.79 -17.99 -2.83
C ASP A 325 18.06 -18.74 -3.96
N ALA A 326 18.11 -20.06 -3.90
CA ALA A 326 17.65 -20.95 -4.96
C ALA A 326 16.89 -22.15 -4.44
N PHE A 327 15.86 -22.55 -5.19
CA PHE A 327 15.17 -23.82 -5.00
C PHE A 327 15.83 -24.91 -5.84
N TYR A 328 15.92 -26.11 -5.28
CA TYR A 328 16.27 -27.30 -6.04
C TYR A 328 15.37 -28.45 -5.62
N LEU A 329 15.05 -29.28 -6.60
CA LEU A 329 14.34 -30.53 -6.36
C LEU A 329 15.30 -31.52 -5.76
N THR A 330 14.90 -32.14 -4.65
CA THR A 330 15.60 -33.30 -4.14
C THR A 330 15.24 -34.47 -5.04
N MET A 331 16.12 -34.77 -5.99
CA MET A 331 15.83 -35.80 -6.98
C MET A 331 16.52 -37.10 -6.63
N ASN A 332 15.77 -38.22 -6.81
CA ASN A 332 16.39 -39.52 -7.00
C ASN A 332 17.08 -39.51 -8.39
N PRO A 333 18.41 -39.64 -8.48
CA PRO A 333 19.16 -39.55 -9.74
C PRO A 333 18.67 -40.47 -10.84
N SER A 334 17.99 -41.57 -10.50
CA SER A 334 17.46 -42.54 -11.44
C SER A 334 16.22 -42.09 -12.21
N LYS A 335 15.43 -41.12 -11.69
CA LYS A 335 14.24 -40.61 -12.40
C LYS A 335 14.55 -39.45 -13.37
N ASN A 336 15.65 -38.74 -13.17
CA ASN A 336 16.03 -37.63 -14.06
C ASN A 336 16.55 -38.08 -15.42
N LYS A 337 17.18 -39.26 -15.51
CA LYS A 337 17.61 -39.80 -16.79
C LYS A 337 16.45 -40.09 -17.75
N ARG A 338 15.22 -40.34 -17.26
CA ARG A 338 14.05 -40.60 -18.10
C ARG A 338 13.35 -39.32 -18.61
N LYS A 339 13.44 -38.20 -17.94
CA LYS A 339 12.82 -36.93 -18.42
C LYS A 339 13.68 -36.21 -19.48
N ASN A 340 14.99 -36.39 -19.45
CA ASN A 340 15.89 -35.80 -20.45
C ASN A 340 16.03 -36.63 -21.73
N SER A 341 15.75 -37.96 -21.70
CA SER A 341 15.73 -38.80 -22.89
C SER A 341 14.46 -38.69 -23.73
N SER A 342 13.38 -38.17 -23.16
CA SER A 342 12.12 -37.93 -23.90
C SER A 342 12.02 -36.56 -24.56
N LYS A 343 12.99 -35.65 -24.34
CA LYS A 343 13.04 -34.31 -24.96
C LYS A 343 14.05 -34.18 -26.12
N SER A 344 14.83 -35.25 -26.40
CA SER A 344 15.84 -35.26 -27.48
C SER A 344 15.44 -35.98 -28.76
N SER A 345 14.19 -36.43 -28.89
CA SER A 345 13.71 -37.16 -30.06
C SER A 345 12.47 -36.52 -30.68
N SER A 346 12.56 -35.29 -31.12
CA SER A 346 11.65 -34.73 -32.13
C SER A 346 12.12 -33.34 -32.56
N LYS A 347 12.99 -33.31 -33.56
CA LYS A 347 13.07 -32.26 -34.58
C LYS A 347 14.09 -32.68 -35.66
N SER A 348 13.65 -33.50 -36.61
CA SER A 348 14.17 -33.47 -37.95
C SER A 348 13.11 -32.78 -38.80
N PHE A 349 13.38 -31.56 -39.21
CA PHE A 349 12.64 -30.95 -40.32
C PHE A 349 13.34 -31.35 -41.59
N ASP A 350 12.65 -32.15 -42.44
CA ASP A 350 12.95 -32.30 -43.83
C ASP A 350 12.42 -31.07 -44.57
N GLU A 351 13.31 -30.38 -45.29
CA GLU A 351 12.91 -29.45 -46.36
C GLU A 351 12.63 -30.23 -47.66
N PRO A 352 11.57 -29.92 -48.41
CA PRO A 352 11.37 -30.45 -49.77
C PRO A 352 12.02 -29.51 -50.80
N ASN A 353 12.56 -30.15 -51.81
CA ASN A 353 12.96 -29.59 -53.11
C ASN A 353 11.91 -28.70 -53.75
#